data_e3bdd794db1d5e88a896f1b42df5c3b1
#
_entry.id   e3bdd794db1d5e88a896f1b42df5c3b1
#
_cell.length_a   1.000
_cell.length_b   1.000
_cell.length_c   1.000
_cell.angle_alpha   90.00
_cell.angle_beta   90.00
_cell.angle_gamma   90.00
#
_symmetry.space_group_name_H-M   'P 1'
#
loop_
_entity.id
_entity.type
_entity.pdbx_description
1 polymer ?
#
loop_
_entity_poly.entity_id
_entity_poly.type
_entity_poly.pdbx_seq_one_letter_code
_entity_poly.pdbx_strand_id
1 'polypeptide(L)'
;SEQLHESYKASVADNEILKDKDPSYRVLNLNDPWQDTSTSYYHKSIGGYHAAKLRRYQELIDHRLSPEYMSTVQSLQKAKTEEDVMAVFASTTSLNMLNMRYIIYNPTQRPIRNPYAYGNAWFIGQVQIVSNADAEMKALDSLNPLETVVVDKRFANNLIGFVPQKDTTAAIVMTSYKPNVVTYKSKAVSEQLAIFSEIYYQPGWKAFVDGKLTPH
;
A
#
# COMPACT_ATOMS: atom_id res chain seq x y z
N SER A 1 -7.92 8.73 -30.91
CA SER A 1 -8.50 8.40 -29.57
C SER A 1 -9.21 7.04 -29.56
N GLU A 2 -9.88 6.62 -30.62
CA GLU A 2 -10.55 5.32 -30.71
C GLU A 2 -9.55 4.14 -30.71
N GLN A 3 -8.43 4.26 -31.38
CA GLN A 3 -7.39 3.22 -31.42
C GLN A 3 -6.78 2.90 -30.05
N LEU A 4 -6.71 3.87 -29.13
CA LEU A 4 -6.25 3.64 -27.76
C LEU A 4 -7.27 2.85 -26.93
N HIS A 5 -8.56 3.07 -27.14
CA HIS A 5 -9.63 2.33 -26.47
C HIS A 5 -9.74 0.87 -26.92
N GLU A 6 -9.43 0.57 -28.19
CA GLU A 6 -9.37 -0.82 -28.68
C GLU A 6 -8.17 -1.58 -28.13
N SER A 7 -7.05 -0.89 -27.83
CA SER A 7 -5.83 -1.52 -27.30
C SER A 7 -5.96 -2.00 -25.84
N TYR A 8 -6.89 -1.44 -25.06
CA TYR A 8 -7.09 -1.76 -23.65
C TYR A 8 -8.56 -2.15 -23.38
N LYS A 9 -8.94 -3.34 -23.84
CA LYS A 9 -10.22 -3.92 -23.46
C LYS A 9 -10.10 -4.50 -22.05
N ALA A 10 -11.00 -4.08 -21.14
CA ALA A 10 -11.03 -4.61 -19.78
C ALA A 10 -11.18 -6.13 -19.79
N SER A 11 -10.33 -6.82 -19.08
CA SER A 11 -10.36 -8.26 -18.91
C SER A 11 -11.53 -8.70 -17.99
N VAL A 12 -11.74 -10.00 -17.86
CA VAL A 12 -12.71 -10.54 -16.87
C VAL A 12 -12.31 -10.13 -15.46
N ALA A 13 -11.02 -10.20 -15.16
CA ALA A 13 -10.48 -9.77 -13.86
C ALA A 13 -10.74 -8.29 -13.61
N ASP A 14 -10.42 -7.41 -14.57
CA ASP A 14 -10.64 -5.97 -14.44
C ASP A 14 -12.11 -5.64 -14.18
N ASN A 15 -13.01 -6.23 -14.96
CA ASN A 15 -14.45 -6.01 -14.81
C ASN A 15 -14.97 -6.45 -13.43
N GLU A 16 -14.38 -7.48 -12.84
CA GLU A 16 -14.74 -7.93 -11.49
C GLU A 16 -14.21 -6.96 -10.43
N ILE A 17 -12.96 -6.51 -10.55
CA ILE A 17 -12.34 -5.55 -9.65
C ILE A 17 -13.06 -4.20 -9.67
N LEU A 18 -13.48 -3.73 -10.84
CA LEU A 18 -14.20 -2.45 -11.01
C LEU A 18 -15.57 -2.41 -10.32
N LYS A 19 -16.09 -3.54 -9.84
CA LYS A 19 -17.29 -3.59 -9.01
C LYS A 19 -17.05 -3.11 -7.59
N ASP A 20 -15.80 -3.19 -7.09
CA ASP A 20 -15.42 -2.63 -5.79
C ASP A 20 -15.45 -1.10 -5.86
N LYS A 21 -16.26 -0.49 -5.00
CA LYS A 21 -16.48 0.96 -4.95
C LYS A 21 -15.52 1.70 -4.01
N ASP A 22 -14.65 0.98 -3.29
CA ASP A 22 -13.58 1.62 -2.52
C ASP A 22 -12.63 2.33 -3.50
N PRO A 23 -12.39 3.62 -3.32
CA PRO A 23 -11.64 4.41 -4.29
C PRO A 23 -10.12 4.21 -4.22
N SER A 24 -9.62 3.49 -3.23
CA SER A 24 -8.18 3.43 -2.99
C SER A 24 -7.71 2.07 -2.49
N TYR A 25 -7.45 1.19 -3.43
CA TYR A 25 -6.71 -0.06 -3.25
C TYR A 25 -5.74 -0.23 -4.42
N ARG A 26 -4.79 -1.15 -4.28
CA ARG A 26 -3.89 -1.51 -5.37
C ARG A 26 -4.13 -2.93 -5.85
N VAL A 27 -3.78 -3.11 -7.12
CA VAL A 27 -3.88 -4.39 -7.83
C VAL A 27 -2.48 -4.85 -8.21
N LEU A 28 -2.19 -6.12 -7.97
CA LEU A 28 -0.99 -6.80 -8.40
C LEU A 28 -1.31 -7.73 -9.57
N ASN A 29 -0.72 -7.47 -10.74
CA ASN A 29 -0.78 -8.39 -11.86
C ASN A 29 0.46 -9.32 -11.82
N LEU A 30 0.23 -10.64 -11.76
CA LEU A 30 1.32 -11.60 -11.64
C LEU A 30 2.08 -11.83 -12.94
N ASN A 31 1.52 -11.46 -14.11
CA ASN A 31 2.19 -11.71 -15.38
C ASN A 31 3.39 -10.78 -15.61
N ASP A 32 3.23 -9.49 -15.30
CA ASP A 32 4.31 -8.50 -15.41
C ASP A 32 4.03 -7.30 -14.49
N PRO A 33 4.27 -7.42 -13.19
CA PRO A 33 3.88 -6.39 -12.23
C PRO A 33 4.62 -5.07 -12.42
N TRP A 34 5.80 -5.08 -13.03
CA TRP A 34 6.68 -3.91 -13.08
C TRP A 34 6.62 -3.13 -14.39
N GLN A 35 6.22 -3.78 -15.49
CA GLN A 35 6.21 -3.20 -16.84
C GLN A 35 4.80 -3.10 -17.43
N ASP A 36 3.82 -3.84 -16.86
CA ASP A 36 2.46 -3.86 -17.38
C ASP A 36 1.78 -2.48 -17.28
N THR A 37 1.25 -2.02 -18.39
CA THR A 37 0.51 -0.77 -18.51
C THR A 37 -0.99 -0.96 -18.42
N SER A 38 -1.49 -2.17 -18.72
CA SER A 38 -2.93 -2.46 -18.77
C SER A 38 -3.58 -2.37 -17.40
N THR A 39 -2.92 -2.91 -16.37
CA THR A 39 -3.40 -2.80 -14.99
C THR A 39 -3.47 -1.35 -14.53
N SER A 40 -2.46 -0.54 -14.88
CA SER A 40 -2.42 0.89 -14.53
C SER A 40 -3.48 1.73 -15.25
N TYR A 41 -4.01 1.23 -16.37
CA TYR A 41 -5.09 1.90 -17.09
C TYR A 41 -6.42 1.84 -16.32
N TYR A 42 -6.72 0.72 -15.69
CA TYR A 42 -7.98 0.49 -14.97
C TYR A 42 -7.89 0.66 -13.46
N HIS A 43 -6.70 0.44 -12.89
CA HIS A 43 -6.51 0.34 -11.43
C HIS A 43 -5.24 1.06 -10.98
N LYS A 44 -5.14 1.34 -9.68
CA LYS A 44 -3.85 1.63 -9.05
C LYS A 44 -3.02 0.34 -9.03
N SER A 45 -1.99 0.27 -9.86
CA SER A 45 -1.06 -0.87 -9.88
C SER A 45 -0.05 -0.79 -8.73
N ILE A 46 0.39 -1.94 -8.21
CA ILE A 46 1.57 -2.03 -7.33
C ILE A 46 2.84 -1.59 -8.07
N GLY A 47 2.96 -1.94 -9.35
CA GLY A 47 4.10 -1.62 -10.18
C GLY A 47 3.72 -0.72 -11.36
N GLY A 48 3.68 -1.33 -12.54
CA GLY A 48 3.41 -0.67 -13.81
C GLY A 48 4.60 0.12 -14.37
N TYR A 49 4.57 0.31 -15.67
CA TYR A 49 5.59 1.14 -16.34
C TYR A 49 5.36 2.62 -16.04
N HIS A 50 6.40 3.31 -15.55
CA HIS A 50 6.41 4.76 -15.39
C HIS A 50 7.84 5.29 -15.59
N ALA A 51 8.04 6.10 -16.61
CA ALA A 51 9.36 6.64 -16.99
C ALA A 51 9.99 7.55 -15.91
N ALA A 52 9.15 8.18 -15.06
CA ALA A 52 9.58 9.08 -13.99
C ALA A 52 9.20 8.53 -12.60
N LYS A 53 9.44 7.26 -12.36
CA LYS A 53 9.16 6.62 -11.06
C LYS A 53 10.01 7.27 -9.96
N LEU A 54 9.41 7.57 -8.81
CA LEU A 54 10.14 8.10 -7.65
C LEU A 54 11.25 7.13 -7.23
N ARG A 55 12.46 7.63 -7.04
CA ARG A 55 13.62 6.81 -6.66
C ARG A 55 13.36 5.99 -5.41
N ARG A 56 12.76 6.57 -4.36
CA ARG A 56 12.39 5.84 -3.14
C ARG A 56 11.47 4.65 -3.41
N TYR A 57 10.52 4.82 -4.33
CA TYR A 57 9.62 3.74 -4.69
C TYR A 57 10.32 2.66 -5.52
N GLN A 58 11.24 3.05 -6.40
CA GLN A 58 12.08 2.09 -7.13
C GLN A 58 12.96 1.28 -6.17
N GLU A 59 13.57 1.93 -5.18
CA GLU A 59 14.35 1.25 -4.13
C GLU A 59 13.47 0.28 -3.32
N LEU A 60 12.23 0.66 -2.98
CA LEU A 60 11.27 -0.24 -2.33
C LEU A 60 10.93 -1.45 -3.23
N ILE A 61 10.72 -1.22 -4.54
CA ILE A 61 10.49 -2.30 -5.50
C ILE A 61 11.67 -3.26 -5.50
N ASP A 62 12.89 -2.75 -5.66
CA ASP A 62 14.08 -3.57 -5.85
C ASP A 62 14.44 -4.39 -4.59
N HIS A 63 14.30 -3.78 -3.41
CA HIS A 63 14.76 -4.38 -2.16
C HIS A 63 13.68 -5.14 -1.39
N ARG A 64 12.39 -4.84 -1.62
CA ARG A 64 11.29 -5.41 -0.85
C ARG A 64 10.19 -6.04 -1.69
N LEU A 65 9.61 -5.26 -2.62
CA LEU A 65 8.42 -5.74 -3.34
C LEU A 65 8.75 -6.85 -4.34
N SER A 66 9.89 -6.77 -5.05
CA SER A 66 10.27 -7.82 -6.01
C SER A 66 10.61 -9.15 -5.32
N PRO A 67 11.42 -9.20 -4.25
CA PRO A 67 11.62 -10.43 -3.49
C PRO A 67 10.33 -11.01 -2.92
N GLU A 68 9.47 -10.16 -2.33
CA GLU A 68 8.20 -10.59 -1.75
C GLU A 68 7.23 -11.09 -2.84
N TYR A 69 7.16 -10.42 -4.00
CA TYR A 69 6.42 -10.88 -5.17
C TYR A 69 6.88 -12.27 -5.63
N MET A 70 8.20 -12.49 -5.78
CA MET A 70 8.73 -13.78 -6.21
C MET A 70 8.37 -14.89 -5.22
N SER A 71 8.51 -14.65 -3.93
CA SER A 71 8.10 -15.58 -2.88
C SER A 71 6.60 -15.85 -2.91
N THR A 72 5.79 -14.82 -3.13
CA THR A 72 4.32 -14.93 -3.24
C THR A 72 3.94 -15.83 -4.42
N VAL A 73 4.51 -15.60 -5.60
CA VAL A 73 4.24 -16.42 -6.79
C VAL A 73 4.59 -17.87 -6.56
N GLN A 74 5.79 -18.14 -6.00
CA GLN A 74 6.23 -19.51 -5.71
C GLN A 74 5.33 -20.21 -4.68
N SER A 75 4.86 -19.47 -3.69
CA SER A 75 3.99 -20.01 -2.65
C SER A 75 2.58 -20.27 -3.17
N LEU A 76 2.03 -19.37 -3.98
CA LEU A 76 0.73 -19.56 -4.64
C LEU A 76 0.74 -20.75 -5.60
N GLN A 77 1.84 -21.00 -6.32
CA GLN A 77 1.97 -22.17 -7.18
C GLN A 77 1.94 -23.50 -6.41
N LYS A 78 2.34 -23.49 -5.14
CA LYS A 78 2.34 -24.67 -4.25
C LYS A 78 1.05 -24.81 -3.46
N ALA A 79 0.27 -23.75 -3.34
CA ALA A 79 -1.00 -23.73 -2.61
C ALA A 79 -1.99 -24.73 -3.24
N LYS A 80 -2.61 -25.54 -2.38
CA LYS A 80 -3.60 -26.56 -2.78
C LYS A 80 -4.98 -26.28 -2.20
N THR A 81 -5.04 -25.49 -1.15
CA THR A 81 -6.27 -25.16 -0.43
C THR A 81 -6.44 -23.64 -0.35
N GLU A 82 -7.62 -23.20 0.01
CA GLU A 82 -7.89 -21.80 0.28
C GLU A 82 -7.09 -21.31 1.50
N GLU A 83 -6.91 -22.15 2.51
CA GLU A 83 -6.09 -21.85 3.68
C GLU A 83 -4.63 -21.60 3.31
N ASP A 84 -4.06 -22.37 2.36
CA ASP A 84 -2.71 -22.13 1.86
C ASP A 84 -2.61 -20.74 1.20
N VAL A 85 -3.59 -20.37 0.38
CA VAL A 85 -3.64 -19.05 -0.27
C VAL A 85 -3.75 -17.94 0.78
N MET A 86 -4.59 -18.12 1.79
CA MET A 86 -4.73 -17.13 2.88
C MET A 86 -3.43 -16.99 3.69
N ALA A 87 -2.72 -18.09 3.96
CA ALA A 87 -1.42 -18.05 4.63
C ALA A 87 -0.36 -17.27 3.83
N VAL A 88 -0.36 -17.41 2.50
CA VAL A 88 0.51 -16.62 1.61
C VAL A 88 0.20 -15.13 1.78
N PHE A 89 -1.06 -14.72 1.72
CA PHE A 89 -1.43 -13.31 1.86
C PHE A 89 -1.12 -12.74 3.24
N ALA A 90 -1.28 -13.52 4.30
CA ALA A 90 -0.89 -13.10 5.64
C ALA A 90 0.61 -12.80 5.76
N SER A 91 1.45 -13.42 4.93
CA SER A 91 2.90 -13.25 4.94
C SER A 91 3.42 -12.13 4.00
N THR A 92 2.59 -11.59 3.12
CA THR A 92 2.98 -10.54 2.15
C THR A 92 2.95 -9.14 2.78
N THR A 93 3.85 -8.87 3.71
CA THR A 93 3.83 -7.68 4.58
C THR A 93 3.90 -6.37 3.81
N SER A 94 4.88 -6.22 2.90
CA SER A 94 5.09 -4.94 2.17
C SER A 94 3.98 -4.69 1.15
N LEU A 95 3.48 -5.73 0.50
CA LEU A 95 2.34 -5.64 -0.41
C LEU A 95 1.05 -5.29 0.34
N ASN A 96 0.87 -5.84 1.56
CA ASN A 96 -0.28 -5.51 2.42
C ASN A 96 -0.24 -4.06 2.92
N MET A 97 0.95 -3.51 3.23
CA MET A 97 1.16 -2.10 3.57
C MET A 97 0.74 -1.17 2.42
N LEU A 98 0.97 -1.58 1.18
CA LEU A 98 0.56 -0.85 -0.02
C LEU A 98 -0.93 -1.03 -0.36
N ASN A 99 -1.69 -1.65 0.52
CA ASN A 99 -3.12 -1.96 0.31
C ASN A 99 -3.35 -2.76 -0.98
N MET A 100 -2.53 -3.80 -1.22
CA MET A 100 -2.73 -4.75 -2.31
C MET A 100 -3.97 -5.60 -2.00
N ARG A 101 -5.10 -5.25 -2.60
CA ARG A 101 -6.40 -5.89 -2.33
C ARG A 101 -6.72 -7.00 -3.33
N TYR A 102 -6.25 -6.88 -4.55
CA TYR A 102 -6.54 -7.84 -5.61
C TYR A 102 -5.27 -8.31 -6.31
N ILE A 103 -5.27 -9.59 -6.67
CA ILE A 103 -4.26 -10.20 -7.53
C ILE A 103 -4.92 -10.69 -8.82
N ILE A 104 -4.39 -10.25 -9.96
CA ILE A 104 -4.70 -10.80 -11.28
C ILE A 104 -3.64 -11.85 -11.59
N TYR A 105 -4.00 -13.13 -11.49
CA TYR A 105 -3.13 -14.26 -11.86
C TYR A 105 -3.39 -14.73 -13.28
N ASN A 106 -4.62 -14.51 -13.77
CA ASN A 106 -5.06 -14.78 -15.13
C ASN A 106 -6.15 -13.77 -15.50
N PRO A 107 -5.97 -12.94 -16.55
CA PRO A 107 -6.93 -11.92 -16.93
C PRO A 107 -8.30 -12.47 -17.36
N THR A 108 -8.38 -13.75 -17.78
CA THR A 108 -9.64 -14.39 -18.17
C THR A 108 -10.40 -15.02 -16.99
N GLN A 109 -9.84 -14.97 -15.80
CA GLN A 109 -10.41 -15.53 -14.57
C GLN A 109 -10.76 -14.43 -13.57
N ARG A 110 -11.55 -14.77 -12.55
CA ARG A 110 -11.79 -13.86 -11.42
C ARG A 110 -10.51 -13.58 -10.67
N PRO A 111 -10.26 -12.33 -10.24
CA PRO A 111 -9.11 -12.00 -9.43
C PRO A 111 -9.20 -12.66 -8.05
N ILE A 112 -8.06 -12.88 -7.42
CA ILE A 112 -8.03 -13.31 -6.02
C ILE A 112 -8.09 -12.07 -5.14
N ARG A 113 -8.99 -12.05 -4.16
CA ARG A 113 -9.08 -10.98 -3.17
C ARG A 113 -8.18 -11.30 -1.98
N ASN A 114 -7.36 -10.34 -1.60
CA ASN A 114 -6.51 -10.41 -0.42
C ASN A 114 -7.22 -9.75 0.79
N PRO A 115 -7.64 -10.51 1.81
CA PRO A 115 -8.29 -9.96 2.99
C PRO A 115 -7.29 -9.36 4.00
N TYR A 116 -5.98 -9.56 3.80
CA TYR A 116 -4.91 -9.09 4.69
C TYR A 116 -4.33 -7.73 4.28
N ALA A 117 -4.83 -7.10 3.22
CA ALA A 117 -4.46 -5.73 2.88
C ALA A 117 -4.82 -4.80 4.05
N TYR A 118 -3.88 -3.92 4.47
CA TYR A 118 -4.05 -3.10 5.69
C TYR A 118 -5.02 -1.93 5.51
N GLY A 119 -5.53 -1.72 4.29
CA GLY A 119 -6.44 -0.63 3.99
C GLY A 119 -5.70 0.67 3.66
N ASN A 120 -6.44 1.77 3.70
CA ASN A 120 -5.95 3.07 3.26
C ASN A 120 -5.13 3.81 4.32
N ALA A 121 -5.46 3.58 5.60
CA ALA A 121 -4.77 4.18 6.73
C ALA A 121 -5.03 3.37 8.00
N TRP A 122 -4.11 3.42 8.96
CA TRP A 122 -4.24 2.83 10.29
C TRP A 122 -3.39 3.60 11.31
N PHE A 123 -3.70 3.43 12.58
CA PHE A 123 -2.90 3.97 13.68
C PHE A 123 -1.92 2.93 14.20
N ILE A 124 -0.78 3.40 14.72
CA ILE A 124 0.27 2.56 15.30
C ILE A 124 0.56 2.95 16.74
N GLY A 125 1.01 1.97 17.51
CA GLY A 125 1.34 2.15 18.94
C GLY A 125 2.83 2.24 19.26
N GLN A 126 3.71 2.08 18.26
CA GLN A 126 5.16 2.08 18.49
C GLN A 126 5.88 2.79 17.34
N VAL A 127 6.96 3.49 17.68
CA VAL A 127 7.87 4.16 16.73
C VAL A 127 9.29 3.66 16.94
N GLN A 128 9.92 3.21 15.87
CA GLN A 128 11.34 2.86 15.83
C GLN A 128 12.10 3.91 15.02
N ILE A 129 12.93 4.71 15.68
CA ILE A 129 13.83 5.66 15.01
C ILE A 129 15.08 4.93 14.56
N VAL A 130 15.44 5.12 13.30
CA VAL A 130 16.66 4.52 12.70
C VAL A 130 17.59 5.59 12.13
N SER A 131 18.85 5.21 11.90
CA SER A 131 19.90 6.16 11.57
C SER A 131 19.84 6.75 10.15
N ASN A 132 19.24 6.05 9.22
CA ASN A 132 19.19 6.42 7.80
C ASN A 132 18.18 5.58 7.03
N ALA A 133 18.01 5.88 5.74
CA ALA A 133 17.08 5.19 4.85
C ALA A 133 17.39 3.69 4.64
N ASP A 134 18.67 3.30 4.65
CA ASP A 134 19.06 1.88 4.51
C ASP A 134 18.64 1.08 5.75
N ALA A 135 18.81 1.67 6.94
CA ALA A 135 18.33 1.07 8.18
C ALA A 135 16.79 1.02 8.24
N GLU A 136 16.10 2.02 7.69
CA GLU A 136 14.64 2.05 7.54
C GLU A 136 14.18 0.89 6.63
N MET A 137 14.81 0.70 5.47
CA MET A 137 14.53 -0.40 4.56
C MET A 137 14.77 -1.77 5.21
N LYS A 138 15.91 -1.93 5.92
CA LYS A 138 16.27 -3.18 6.61
C LYS A 138 15.31 -3.52 7.74
N ALA A 139 14.81 -2.54 8.47
CA ALA A 139 13.88 -2.77 9.57
C ALA A 139 12.56 -3.41 9.10
N LEU A 140 12.15 -3.20 7.84
CA LEU A 140 10.97 -3.85 7.26
C LEU A 140 11.09 -5.39 7.20
N ASP A 141 12.29 -5.97 7.38
CA ASP A 141 12.49 -7.43 7.37
C ASP A 141 11.77 -8.14 8.53
N SER A 142 11.63 -7.47 9.66
CA SER A 142 11.08 -8.05 10.90
C SER A 142 10.00 -7.20 11.56
N LEU A 143 9.60 -6.10 10.92
CA LEU A 143 8.60 -5.18 11.44
C LEU A 143 7.20 -5.80 11.39
N ASN A 144 6.40 -5.57 12.43
CA ASN A 144 4.95 -5.67 12.34
C ASN A 144 4.38 -4.27 12.03
N PRO A 145 4.01 -3.97 10.76
CA PRO A 145 3.61 -2.62 10.37
C PRO A 145 2.24 -2.19 10.92
N LEU A 146 1.45 -3.12 11.47
CA LEU A 146 0.20 -2.79 12.15
C LEU A 146 0.41 -2.29 13.58
N GLU A 147 1.61 -2.45 14.14
CA GLU A 147 1.93 -2.04 15.50
C GLU A 147 3.03 -0.99 15.55
N THR A 148 4.01 -1.08 14.65
CA THR A 148 5.24 -0.30 14.70
C THR A 148 5.49 0.39 13.36
N VAL A 149 5.87 1.67 13.39
CA VAL A 149 6.42 2.38 12.25
C VAL A 149 7.92 2.58 12.43
N VAL A 150 8.65 2.48 11.32
CA VAL A 150 10.07 2.87 11.24
C VAL A 150 10.19 4.26 10.67
N VAL A 151 10.98 5.11 11.30
CA VAL A 151 11.18 6.51 10.91
C VAL A 151 12.68 6.83 10.87
N ASP A 152 13.16 7.32 9.73
CA ASP A 152 14.51 7.87 9.62
C ASP A 152 14.67 9.06 10.59
N LYS A 153 15.80 9.13 11.29
CA LYS A 153 16.12 10.20 12.26
C LYS A 153 15.97 11.62 11.71
N ARG A 154 16.03 11.78 10.37
CA ARG A 154 15.78 13.09 9.72
C ARG A 154 14.39 13.66 10.03
N PHE A 155 13.43 12.80 10.30
CA PHE A 155 12.05 13.16 10.60
C PHE A 155 11.74 13.10 12.10
N ALA A 156 12.68 12.70 12.95
CA ALA A 156 12.47 12.54 14.39
C ALA A 156 11.98 13.83 15.07
N ASN A 157 12.36 14.99 14.54
CA ASN A 157 11.90 16.28 15.08
C ASN A 157 10.37 16.47 14.98
N ASN A 158 9.71 15.83 14.02
CA ASN A 158 8.25 15.86 13.89
C ASN A 158 7.55 15.06 15.00
N LEU A 159 8.30 14.26 15.76
CA LEU A 159 7.79 13.38 16.81
C LEU A 159 8.20 13.84 18.21
N ILE A 160 8.81 15.03 18.36
CA ILE A 160 9.22 15.55 19.67
C ILE A 160 7.96 15.76 20.54
N GLY A 161 7.99 15.14 21.71
CA GLY A 161 6.88 15.20 22.68
C GLY A 161 5.73 14.22 22.40
N PHE A 162 5.73 13.54 21.25
CA PHE A 162 4.77 12.49 20.97
C PHE A 162 5.17 11.20 21.71
N VAL A 163 4.25 10.65 22.48
CA VAL A 163 4.40 9.35 23.15
C VAL A 163 3.40 8.38 22.54
N PRO A 164 3.85 7.42 21.72
CA PRO A 164 2.97 6.44 21.11
C PRO A 164 2.16 5.68 22.17
N GLN A 165 0.87 5.59 21.99
CA GLN A 165 -0.03 4.81 22.86
C GLN A 165 -0.94 3.95 22.00
N LYS A 166 -1.09 2.69 22.38
CA LYS A 166 -2.03 1.80 21.72
C LYS A 166 -3.44 2.15 22.17
N ASP A 167 -4.22 2.75 21.27
CA ASP A 167 -5.65 2.99 21.46
C ASP A 167 -6.43 2.02 20.57
N THR A 168 -7.00 0.98 21.18
CA THR A 168 -7.79 -0.04 20.46
C THR A 168 -9.15 0.48 20.00
N THR A 169 -9.55 1.68 20.44
CA THR A 169 -10.79 2.35 20.03
C THR A 169 -10.57 3.37 18.94
N ALA A 170 -9.30 3.70 18.64
CA ALA A 170 -8.95 4.62 17.58
C ALA A 170 -9.30 4.02 16.20
N ALA A 171 -9.88 4.85 15.36
CA ALA A 171 -10.23 4.50 14.00
C ALA A 171 -9.93 5.65 13.04
N ILE A 172 -9.48 5.31 11.83
CA ILE A 172 -9.30 6.24 10.73
C ILE A 172 -9.88 5.64 9.46
N VAL A 173 -10.72 6.38 8.76
CA VAL A 173 -11.43 5.90 7.57
C VAL A 173 -11.36 6.96 6.47
N MET A 174 -11.01 6.53 5.26
CA MET A 174 -11.08 7.40 4.09
C MET A 174 -12.54 7.73 3.76
N THR A 175 -12.84 9.00 3.59
CA THR A 175 -14.18 9.48 3.24
C THR A 175 -14.27 10.00 1.82
N SER A 176 -13.16 10.41 1.23
CA SER A 176 -13.10 10.88 -0.15
C SER A 176 -11.70 10.68 -0.73
N TYR A 177 -11.66 10.30 -2.00
CA TYR A 177 -10.45 10.23 -2.80
C TYR A 177 -10.65 11.05 -4.08
N LYS A 178 -9.84 12.11 -4.24
CA LYS A 178 -9.78 12.91 -5.46
C LYS A 178 -8.32 13.04 -5.89
N PRO A 179 -8.01 13.31 -7.16
CA PRO A 179 -6.63 13.34 -7.66
C PRO A 179 -5.65 14.19 -6.84
N ASN A 180 -6.11 15.27 -6.22
CA ASN A 180 -5.28 16.21 -5.48
C ASN A 180 -5.64 16.32 -3.98
N VAL A 181 -6.66 15.59 -3.52
CA VAL A 181 -7.13 15.67 -2.13
C VAL A 181 -7.67 14.34 -1.69
N VAL A 182 -7.09 13.81 -0.63
CA VAL A 182 -7.61 12.62 0.05
C VAL A 182 -8.09 13.04 1.42
N THR A 183 -9.31 12.65 1.78
CA THR A 183 -9.94 13.06 3.04
C THR A 183 -10.20 11.83 3.90
N TYR A 184 -9.86 11.95 5.17
CA TYR A 184 -10.11 10.92 6.19
C TYR A 184 -10.95 11.49 7.32
N LYS A 185 -11.68 10.63 8.00
CA LYS A 185 -12.30 10.90 9.29
C LYS A 185 -11.64 10.01 10.32
N SER A 186 -11.19 10.59 11.41
CA SER A 186 -10.56 9.86 12.50
C SER A 186 -11.30 10.08 13.81
N LYS A 187 -11.16 9.10 14.71
CA LYS A 187 -11.61 9.15 16.09
C LYS A 187 -10.53 8.50 16.95
N ALA A 188 -10.11 9.16 18.01
CA ALA A 188 -9.17 8.64 19.00
C ALA A 188 -9.41 9.33 20.34
N VAL A 189 -9.04 8.69 21.44
CA VAL A 189 -9.13 9.27 22.81
C VAL A 189 -7.80 9.90 23.24
N SER A 190 -6.74 9.67 22.48
CA SER A 190 -5.39 10.23 22.69
C SER A 190 -4.76 10.61 21.35
N GLU A 191 -3.64 11.32 21.41
CA GLU A 191 -2.84 11.62 20.24
C GLU A 191 -2.32 10.35 19.59
N GLN A 192 -2.47 10.22 18.28
CA GLN A 192 -2.14 9.03 17.52
C GLN A 192 -1.23 9.37 16.34
N LEU A 193 -0.38 8.42 15.93
CA LEU A 193 0.36 8.50 14.67
C LEU A 193 -0.33 7.62 13.62
N ALA A 194 -0.75 8.24 12.52
CA ALA A 194 -1.41 7.55 11.42
C ALA A 194 -0.40 7.18 10.32
N ILE A 195 -0.54 5.97 9.80
CA ILE A 195 0.16 5.51 8.61
C ILE A 195 -0.83 5.50 7.45
N PHE A 196 -0.38 5.93 6.28
CA PHE A 196 -1.17 5.95 5.05
C PHE A 196 -0.51 5.05 4.00
N SER A 197 -1.28 4.23 3.31
CA SER A 197 -0.77 3.39 2.20
C SER A 197 -0.52 4.19 0.92
N GLU A 198 -0.10 5.44 1.05
CA GLU A 198 0.27 6.31 -0.06
C GLU A 198 1.80 6.42 -0.20
N ILE A 199 2.27 6.69 -1.42
CA ILE A 199 3.70 6.89 -1.67
C ILE A 199 4.06 8.31 -1.26
N TYR A 200 4.95 8.43 -0.27
CA TYR A 200 5.41 9.73 0.22
C TYR A 200 6.22 10.48 -0.84
N TYR A 201 5.79 11.71 -1.11
CA TYR A 201 6.47 12.66 -1.95
C TYR A 201 6.40 14.05 -1.32
N GLN A 202 7.45 14.45 -0.61
CA GLN A 202 7.50 15.68 0.19
C GLN A 202 7.02 16.95 -0.53
N PRO A 203 7.40 17.23 -1.80
CA PRO A 203 6.90 18.42 -2.50
C PRO A 203 5.41 18.36 -2.86
N GLY A 204 4.81 17.16 -2.89
CA GLY A 204 3.43 16.96 -3.36
C GLY A 204 2.41 16.79 -2.24
N TRP A 205 2.82 16.40 -1.03
CA TRP A 205 1.89 16.17 0.07
C TRP A 205 1.90 17.31 1.08
N LYS A 206 0.73 17.64 1.58
CA LYS A 206 0.50 18.50 2.75
C LYS A 206 -0.59 17.88 3.58
N ALA A 207 -0.35 17.69 4.87
CA ALA A 207 -1.35 17.17 5.80
C ALA A 207 -2.02 18.28 6.58
N PHE A 208 -3.34 18.15 6.75
CA PHE A 208 -4.15 19.04 7.55
C PHE A 208 -4.99 18.23 8.52
N VAL A 209 -5.01 18.62 9.78
CA VAL A 209 -5.92 18.08 10.79
C VAL A 209 -6.82 19.22 11.24
N ASP A 210 -8.13 19.05 11.05
CA ASP A 210 -9.15 20.08 11.34
C ASP A 210 -8.82 21.46 10.74
N GLY A 211 -8.33 21.46 9.48
CA GLY A 211 -7.94 22.65 8.73
C GLY A 211 -6.59 23.26 9.11
N LYS A 212 -5.87 22.70 10.07
CA LYS A 212 -4.53 23.18 10.48
C LYS A 212 -3.45 22.33 9.81
N LEU A 213 -2.46 22.98 9.21
CA LEU A 213 -1.27 22.32 8.66
C LEU A 213 -0.54 21.55 9.76
N THR A 214 -0.29 20.30 9.51
CA THR A 214 0.30 19.35 10.47
C THR A 214 1.56 18.70 9.86
N PRO A 215 2.61 18.43 10.65
CA PRO A 215 3.77 17.66 10.20
C PRO A 215 3.37 16.28 9.65
N HIS A 216 4.07 15.81 8.63
CA HIS A 216 3.83 14.53 7.98
C HIS A 216 5.10 13.96 7.35
#